data_d89f01f39628e8bf1b06c1c74d021009
#
_entry.id   d89f01f39628e8bf1b06c1c74d021009
#
_cell.length_a   1.000
_cell.length_b   1.000
_cell.length_c   1.000
_cell.angle_alpha   90.00
_cell.angle_beta   90.00
_cell.angle_gamma   90.00
#
_symmetry.space_group_name_H-M   'P 1'
#
loop_
_entity.id
_entity.type
_entity.pdbx_description
1 polymer ?
#
loop_
_entity_poly.entity_id
_entity_poly.type
_entity_poly.pdbx_seq_one_letter_code
_entity_poly.pdbx_strand_id
1 'polypeptide(L)'
;MKKRTLIIILLLLLAVLPSGAVLKERNLAGTLAMLRIELTEYRHKLDSETGARKEQSEAVMNQLLATMNKSQQNAIMLYSQKSGYVFDLSYACHEATEQYKTFKNTVGPFRSYVENANVEIARFDSLIADLSAMYTASLSEKAKVDRNVCLTLAIYIRRTLNENRTQNQQYINIYNLTEQRLKNLNDYASKRYLEIQNSIFTNSGTNVVTILKNLDGEVRETAQVVAEKYKPTHKFKSDWDSRIILMLLAIIVFYGLIAAGVSYLVIGFIVTQLVKRNRAGALLRWLSGGKEGEEAKAYFKAKRVCIILAATVIVFAATLGIVRVSISQNFLIMACGLLVEYAWLMGVILLSLLIRLDGEQIKHGLRIYVPIMAICFIVITFRVVLIPNILTSILLPFLLLFSTVWQWVAIRRNKGDLPSSDVFYAWVSFLVFLASDVASLIGYTLLAVEMLIWWTMQLTCILTITCFADLLKQYGNHPKRRYFDDNTPVSRTWFFRFLYTALAPILATLSVLVSIYWAADVFNLSDTSWELFNRRLIDTNKFT
;
A
#
# COMPACT_ATOMS: atom_id res chain seq x y z
N MET A 1 22.15 33.83 -4.99
CA MET A 1 21.68 34.02 -6.38
C MET A 1 22.73 34.65 -7.30
N LYS A 2 23.55 35.62 -6.90
CA LYS A 2 24.55 36.30 -7.78
C LYS A 2 25.68 35.44 -8.38
N LYS A 3 26.11 34.36 -7.73
CA LYS A 3 27.18 33.47 -8.27
C LYS A 3 26.68 32.53 -9.38
N ARG A 4 25.43 32.11 -9.36
CA ARG A 4 24.84 31.24 -10.41
C ARG A 4 24.54 32.00 -11.69
N THR A 5 24.10 33.25 -11.60
CA THR A 5 23.88 34.12 -12.75
C THR A 5 25.19 34.50 -13.46
N LEU A 6 26.26 34.69 -12.71
CA LEU A 6 27.58 34.98 -13.29
C LEU A 6 28.15 33.77 -14.06
N ILE A 7 27.96 32.55 -13.58
CA ILE A 7 28.39 31.31 -14.25
C ILE A 7 27.56 31.07 -15.52
N ILE A 8 26.27 31.39 -15.52
CA ILE A 8 25.38 31.26 -16.70
C ILE A 8 25.78 32.31 -17.76
N ILE A 9 26.11 33.52 -17.35
CA ILE A 9 26.60 34.58 -18.28
C ILE A 9 27.96 34.21 -18.83
N LEU A 10 28.86 33.64 -18.06
CA LEU A 10 30.16 33.17 -18.50
C LEU A 10 30.04 31.98 -19.47
N LEU A 11 29.11 31.04 -19.22
CA LEU A 11 28.79 29.93 -20.13
C LEU A 11 28.11 30.41 -21.42
N LEU A 12 27.26 31.44 -21.36
CA LEU A 12 26.65 32.06 -22.54
C LEU A 12 27.67 32.85 -23.39
N LEU A 13 28.65 33.48 -22.77
CA LEU A 13 29.77 34.15 -23.47
C LEU A 13 30.73 33.14 -24.17
N LEU A 14 30.93 31.98 -23.58
CA LEU A 14 31.68 30.88 -24.20
C LEU A 14 30.91 30.18 -25.35
N ALA A 15 29.55 30.22 -25.33
CA ALA A 15 28.72 29.62 -26.37
C ALA A 15 28.57 30.48 -27.66
N VAL A 16 29.02 31.73 -27.65
CA VAL A 16 28.86 32.67 -28.78
C VAL A 16 30.13 32.78 -29.63
N LEU A 17 31.20 32.07 -29.31
CA LEU A 17 32.38 32.05 -30.21
C LEU A 17 32.06 31.14 -31.41
N PRO A 18 31.88 31.66 -32.60
CA PRO A 18 31.69 30.85 -33.80
C PRO A 18 32.97 30.00 -33.99
N SER A 19 32.80 28.68 -33.98
CA SER A 19 33.91 27.70 -34.13
C SER A 19 34.75 27.89 -35.41
N GLY A 20 34.26 28.65 -36.36
CA GLY A 20 35.01 29.01 -37.57
C GLY A 20 36.05 30.15 -37.40
N ALA A 21 35.99 30.94 -36.31
CA ALA A 21 36.91 32.06 -36.10
C ALA A 21 38.32 31.63 -35.58
N VAL A 22 38.36 30.53 -34.84
CA VAL A 22 39.59 30.01 -34.18
C VAL A 22 40.65 29.53 -35.18
N LEU A 23 40.24 29.07 -36.36
CA LEU A 23 41.15 28.53 -37.38
C LEU A 23 41.71 29.59 -38.34
N LYS A 24 41.33 30.90 -38.20
CA LYS A 24 41.82 32.01 -39.01
C LYS A 24 42.89 32.85 -38.33
N GLU A 25 43.37 32.46 -37.15
CA GLU A 25 44.37 33.22 -36.41
C GLU A 25 45.79 33.13 -37.02
N ARG A 26 46.59 34.17 -36.80
CA ARG A 26 47.98 34.27 -37.28
C ARG A 26 48.93 33.18 -36.72
N ASN A 27 48.62 32.53 -35.60
CA ASN A 27 49.40 31.48 -34.99
C ASN A 27 48.65 30.10 -35.03
N LEU A 28 48.42 29.61 -36.22
CA LEU A 28 47.66 28.37 -36.47
C LEU A 28 48.33 27.12 -35.80
N ALA A 29 49.65 27.09 -35.68
CA ALA A 29 50.35 25.99 -35.03
C ALA A 29 50.14 25.95 -33.51
N GLY A 30 50.03 27.11 -32.86
CA GLY A 30 49.71 27.22 -31.44
C GLY A 30 48.28 26.84 -31.13
N THR A 31 47.31 27.29 -31.97
CA THR A 31 45.90 26.92 -31.83
C THR A 31 45.64 25.43 -32.02
N LEU A 32 46.30 24.76 -32.97
CA LEU A 32 46.19 23.31 -33.15
C LEU A 32 46.76 22.52 -31.97
N ALA A 33 47.88 22.99 -31.38
CA ALA A 33 48.44 22.36 -30.19
C ALA A 33 47.52 22.49 -28.96
N MET A 34 46.89 23.67 -28.74
CA MET A 34 45.88 23.88 -27.68
C MET A 34 44.67 23.02 -27.91
N LEU A 35 44.12 23.03 -29.12
CA LEU A 35 42.96 22.22 -29.51
C LEU A 35 43.19 20.71 -29.26
N ARG A 36 44.41 20.24 -29.53
CA ARG A 36 44.80 18.85 -29.24
C ARG A 36 44.68 18.52 -27.75
N ILE A 37 45.14 19.42 -26.89
CA ILE A 37 45.05 19.24 -25.43
C ILE A 37 43.58 19.20 -24.99
N GLU A 38 42.82 20.18 -25.42
CA GLU A 38 41.36 20.28 -25.09
C GLU A 38 40.59 19.03 -25.55
N LEU A 39 40.79 18.57 -26.79
CA LEU A 39 40.16 17.37 -27.32
C LEU A 39 40.58 16.09 -26.57
N THR A 40 41.84 16.03 -26.11
CA THR A 40 42.31 14.90 -25.32
C THR A 40 41.68 14.87 -23.95
N GLU A 41 41.57 16.02 -23.28
CA GLU A 41 40.86 16.15 -22.00
C GLU A 41 39.37 15.85 -22.15
N TYR A 42 38.74 16.39 -23.19
CA TYR A 42 37.32 16.10 -23.48
C TYR A 42 37.07 14.61 -23.71
N ARG A 43 37.97 13.94 -24.48
CA ARG A 43 37.89 12.49 -24.69
C ARG A 43 37.94 11.73 -23.37
N HIS A 44 38.92 12.03 -22.50
CA HIS A 44 39.05 11.35 -21.21
C HIS A 44 37.82 11.56 -20.32
N LYS A 45 37.29 12.77 -20.32
CA LYS A 45 36.07 13.09 -19.61
C LYS A 45 34.86 12.31 -20.15
N LEU A 46 34.71 12.28 -21.48
CA LEU A 46 33.62 11.57 -22.17
C LEU A 46 33.70 10.06 -21.91
N ASP A 47 34.91 9.46 -21.99
CA ASP A 47 35.10 8.02 -21.74
C ASP A 47 34.75 7.65 -20.29
N SER A 48 35.18 8.49 -19.32
CA SER A 48 34.82 8.31 -17.90
C SER A 48 33.31 8.44 -17.66
N GLU A 49 32.68 9.48 -18.22
CA GLU A 49 31.22 9.67 -18.10
C GLU A 49 30.41 8.57 -18.78
N THR A 50 30.91 8.07 -19.94
CA THR A 50 30.25 6.97 -20.67
C THR A 50 30.27 5.69 -19.85
N GLY A 51 31.40 5.38 -19.17
CA GLY A 51 31.49 4.22 -18.27
C GLY A 51 30.50 4.27 -17.11
N ALA A 52 30.45 5.39 -16.39
CA ALA A 52 29.52 5.59 -15.28
C ALA A 52 28.04 5.55 -15.72
N ARG A 53 27.73 6.11 -16.87
CA ARG A 53 26.36 6.10 -17.41
C ARG A 53 25.92 4.73 -17.93
N LYS A 54 26.85 3.93 -18.44
CA LYS A 54 26.52 2.57 -18.89
C LYS A 54 25.97 1.74 -17.75
N GLU A 55 26.58 1.80 -16.57
CA GLU A 55 26.13 1.08 -15.39
C GLU A 55 24.72 1.55 -14.95
N GLN A 56 24.49 2.88 -14.91
CA GLN A 56 23.18 3.44 -14.59
C GLN A 56 22.12 3.07 -15.62
N SER A 57 22.46 3.09 -16.91
CA SER A 57 21.53 2.76 -17.98
C SER A 57 21.14 1.28 -18.00
N GLU A 58 22.09 0.38 -17.69
CA GLU A 58 21.81 -1.05 -17.54
C GLU A 58 20.85 -1.31 -16.36
N ALA A 59 21.04 -0.63 -15.23
CA ALA A 59 20.13 -0.73 -14.09
C ALA A 59 18.70 -0.28 -14.45
N VAL A 60 18.58 0.86 -15.14
CA VAL A 60 17.28 1.37 -15.60
C VAL A 60 16.64 0.45 -16.64
N MET A 61 17.41 -0.11 -17.57
CA MET A 61 16.91 -1.06 -18.56
C MET A 61 16.39 -2.34 -17.90
N ASN A 62 17.11 -2.88 -16.93
CA ASN A 62 16.68 -4.05 -16.18
C ASN A 62 15.38 -3.77 -15.42
N GLN A 63 15.24 -2.57 -14.84
CA GLN A 63 13.99 -2.14 -14.20
C GLN A 63 12.83 -2.02 -15.21
N LEU A 64 13.07 -1.45 -16.39
CA LEU A 64 12.08 -1.36 -17.47
C LEU A 64 11.61 -2.75 -17.94
N LEU A 65 12.54 -3.67 -18.15
CA LEU A 65 12.23 -5.04 -18.56
C LEU A 65 11.44 -5.78 -17.46
N ALA A 66 11.82 -5.62 -16.21
CA ALA A 66 11.06 -6.18 -15.09
C ALA A 66 9.63 -5.63 -15.02
N THR A 67 9.47 -4.31 -15.21
CA THR A 67 8.16 -3.65 -15.26
C THR A 67 7.32 -4.14 -16.43
N MET A 68 7.92 -4.28 -17.62
CA MET A 68 7.24 -4.84 -18.79
C MET A 68 6.75 -6.27 -18.56
N ASN A 69 7.59 -7.13 -17.95
CA ASN A 69 7.22 -8.51 -17.65
C ASN A 69 6.06 -8.57 -16.63
N LYS A 70 6.11 -7.76 -15.57
CA LYS A 70 5.00 -7.65 -14.61
C LYS A 70 3.72 -7.14 -15.27
N SER A 71 3.83 -6.11 -16.09
CA SER A 71 2.68 -5.57 -16.83
C SER A 71 2.06 -6.59 -17.78
N GLN A 72 2.87 -7.42 -18.44
CA GLN A 72 2.38 -8.48 -19.31
C GLN A 72 1.65 -9.58 -18.53
N GLN A 73 2.17 -9.99 -17.38
CA GLN A 73 1.49 -10.96 -16.51
C GLN A 73 0.15 -10.42 -16.03
N ASN A 74 0.13 -9.16 -15.61
CA ASN A 74 -1.08 -8.50 -15.16
C ASN A 74 -2.12 -8.32 -16.28
N ALA A 75 -1.67 -8.01 -17.50
CA ALA A 75 -2.52 -7.94 -18.67
C ALA A 75 -3.18 -9.30 -18.98
N ILE A 76 -2.44 -10.41 -18.87
CA ILE A 76 -2.99 -11.75 -19.03
C ILE A 76 -4.09 -11.99 -18.00
N MET A 77 -3.89 -11.63 -16.74
CA MET A 77 -4.93 -11.72 -15.72
C MET A 77 -6.17 -10.91 -16.07
N LEU A 78 -5.99 -9.62 -16.41
CA LEU A 78 -7.11 -8.73 -16.72
C LEU A 78 -7.93 -9.16 -17.93
N TYR A 79 -7.29 -9.67 -18.98
CA TYR A 79 -7.96 -10.05 -20.22
C TYR A 79 -8.50 -11.49 -20.23
N SER A 80 -7.88 -12.41 -19.48
CA SER A 80 -8.26 -13.82 -19.48
C SER A 80 -9.28 -14.20 -18.42
N GLN A 81 -9.36 -13.42 -17.31
CA GLN A 81 -10.23 -13.77 -16.20
C GLN A 81 -11.70 -13.52 -16.51
N LYS A 82 -12.52 -14.52 -16.21
CA LYS A 82 -13.97 -14.43 -16.28
C LYS A 82 -14.51 -13.54 -15.15
N SER A 83 -15.70 -13.00 -15.33
CA SER A 83 -16.40 -12.18 -14.33
C SER A 83 -16.64 -12.88 -12.98
N GLY A 84 -16.55 -14.21 -12.93
CA GLY A 84 -16.67 -15.01 -11.71
C GLY A 84 -15.46 -14.98 -10.74
N TYR A 85 -14.40 -14.23 -11.06
CA TYR A 85 -13.21 -14.12 -10.24
C TYR A 85 -12.97 -12.66 -9.82
N VAL A 86 -13.93 -12.08 -9.10
CA VAL A 86 -13.93 -10.65 -8.73
C VAL A 86 -12.70 -10.26 -7.90
N PHE A 87 -12.27 -11.12 -6.98
CA PHE A 87 -11.10 -10.82 -6.15
C PHE A 87 -9.79 -10.80 -6.96
N ASP A 88 -9.65 -11.72 -7.93
CA ASP A 88 -8.50 -11.73 -8.84
C ASP A 88 -8.50 -10.49 -9.74
N LEU A 89 -9.65 -10.16 -10.30
CA LEU A 89 -9.82 -8.99 -11.17
C LEU A 89 -9.56 -7.69 -10.41
N SER A 90 -10.07 -7.55 -9.19
CA SER A 90 -9.84 -6.36 -8.39
C SER A 90 -8.36 -6.21 -8.03
N TYR A 91 -7.66 -7.31 -7.73
CA TYR A 91 -6.21 -7.29 -7.52
C TYR A 91 -5.46 -6.87 -8.80
N ALA A 92 -5.79 -7.44 -9.94
CA ALA A 92 -5.15 -7.12 -11.21
C ALA A 92 -5.39 -5.66 -11.64
N CYS A 93 -6.58 -5.11 -11.37
CA CYS A 93 -6.89 -3.70 -11.60
C CYS A 93 -6.03 -2.79 -10.72
N HIS A 94 -5.95 -3.09 -9.43
CA HIS A 94 -5.11 -2.33 -8.48
C HIS A 94 -3.64 -2.36 -8.91
N GLU A 95 -3.11 -3.52 -9.24
CA GLU A 95 -1.72 -3.69 -9.68
C GLU A 95 -1.44 -2.89 -10.96
N ALA A 96 -2.37 -2.84 -11.92
CA ALA A 96 -2.22 -2.03 -13.13
C ALA A 96 -2.12 -0.53 -12.81
N THR A 97 -2.94 -0.06 -11.88
CA THR A 97 -2.94 1.35 -11.44
C THR A 97 -1.66 1.70 -10.70
N GLU A 98 -1.21 0.86 -9.77
CA GLU A 98 0.03 1.09 -9.02
C GLU A 98 1.27 1.04 -9.92
N GLN A 99 1.33 0.12 -10.86
CA GLN A 99 2.42 0.06 -11.84
C GLN A 99 2.49 1.33 -12.70
N TYR A 100 1.35 1.87 -13.12
CA TYR A 100 1.31 3.12 -13.88
C TYR A 100 1.70 4.33 -13.02
N LYS A 101 1.23 4.42 -11.78
CA LYS A 101 1.56 5.49 -10.84
C LYS A 101 3.06 5.53 -10.52
N THR A 102 3.65 4.39 -10.19
CA THR A 102 5.06 4.27 -9.83
C THR A 102 5.99 4.51 -11.01
N PHE A 103 5.56 4.16 -12.22
CA PHE A 103 6.36 4.32 -13.43
C PHE A 103 6.55 5.78 -13.86
N LYS A 104 5.62 6.68 -13.54
CA LYS A 104 5.60 8.07 -14.02
C LYS A 104 6.77 8.96 -13.58
N ASN A 105 7.64 8.51 -12.67
CA ASN A 105 8.62 9.37 -11.99
C ASN A 105 10.09 9.24 -12.47
N THR A 106 10.44 8.46 -13.51
CA THR A 106 11.84 8.01 -13.71
C THR A 106 12.62 8.52 -14.94
N VAL A 107 12.06 9.36 -15.86
CA VAL A 107 12.70 9.57 -17.20
C VAL A 107 13.47 10.87 -17.44
N GLY A 108 13.51 11.77 -16.46
CA GLY A 108 14.12 13.10 -16.67
C GLY A 108 15.55 13.13 -17.29
N PRO A 109 16.51 12.31 -16.84
CA PRO A 109 17.92 12.46 -17.23
C PRO A 109 18.26 12.09 -18.69
N PHE A 110 17.53 11.14 -19.29
CA PHE A 110 17.86 10.63 -20.63
C PHE A 110 17.50 11.60 -21.77
N ARG A 111 16.38 12.33 -21.63
CA ARG A 111 15.94 13.29 -22.64
C ARG A 111 16.88 14.48 -22.76
N SER A 112 17.28 15.06 -21.63
CA SER A 112 18.22 16.18 -21.62
C SER A 112 19.59 15.77 -22.17
N TYR A 113 20.02 14.51 -21.95
CA TYR A 113 21.26 14.03 -22.53
C TYR A 113 21.19 13.94 -24.06
N VAL A 114 20.12 13.39 -24.63
CA VAL A 114 19.95 13.29 -26.10
C VAL A 114 19.93 14.67 -26.74
N GLU A 115 19.26 15.64 -26.13
CA GLU A 115 19.22 17.03 -26.60
C GLU A 115 20.62 17.65 -26.59
N ASN A 116 21.38 17.54 -25.47
CA ASN A 116 22.74 18.04 -25.36
C ASN A 116 23.70 17.33 -26.34
N ALA A 117 23.57 16.01 -26.47
CA ALA A 117 24.38 15.25 -27.40
C ALA A 117 24.18 15.65 -28.86
N ASN A 118 22.96 16.01 -29.27
CA ASN A 118 22.69 16.52 -30.62
C ASN A 118 23.44 17.84 -30.90
N VAL A 119 23.46 18.75 -29.93
CA VAL A 119 24.17 20.02 -30.04
C VAL A 119 25.69 19.78 -30.16
N GLU A 120 26.25 18.93 -29.32
CA GLU A 120 27.67 18.59 -29.34
C GLU A 120 28.06 17.86 -30.63
N ILE A 121 27.27 16.92 -31.11
CA ILE A 121 27.53 16.22 -32.39
C ILE A 121 27.59 17.24 -33.55
N ALA A 122 26.66 18.18 -33.64
CA ALA A 122 26.64 19.22 -34.66
C ALA A 122 27.92 20.10 -34.58
N ARG A 123 28.37 20.41 -33.37
CA ARG A 123 29.63 21.14 -33.13
C ARG A 123 30.87 20.36 -33.63
N PHE A 124 30.92 19.06 -33.33
CA PHE A 124 32.02 18.21 -33.80
C PHE A 124 31.97 17.96 -35.32
N ASP A 125 30.77 17.89 -35.92
CA ASP A 125 30.61 17.81 -37.38
C ASP A 125 31.19 19.04 -38.07
N SER A 126 30.94 20.25 -37.57
CA SER A 126 31.52 21.49 -38.05
C SER A 126 33.05 21.50 -37.88
N LEU A 127 33.57 21.11 -36.70
CA LEU A 127 35.00 21.03 -36.44
C LEU A 127 35.70 20.04 -37.35
N ILE A 128 35.13 18.87 -37.62
CA ILE A 128 35.67 17.86 -38.53
C ILE A 128 35.72 18.42 -39.98
N ALA A 129 34.66 19.12 -40.41
CA ALA A 129 34.63 19.74 -41.72
C ALA A 129 35.73 20.82 -41.86
N ASP A 130 35.87 21.69 -40.86
CA ASP A 130 36.91 22.75 -40.86
C ASP A 130 38.34 22.18 -40.86
N LEU A 131 38.59 21.18 -39.99
CA LEU A 131 39.91 20.51 -39.95
C LEU A 131 40.21 19.72 -41.25
N SER A 132 39.18 19.17 -41.89
CA SER A 132 39.33 18.42 -43.15
C SER A 132 39.61 19.35 -44.33
N ALA A 133 38.94 20.51 -44.38
CA ALA A 133 39.13 21.52 -45.42
C ALA A 133 40.43 22.35 -45.30
N MET A 134 41.17 22.21 -44.18
CA MET A 134 42.36 23.00 -43.91
C MET A 134 43.49 22.64 -44.90
N TYR A 135 44.06 23.68 -45.56
CA TYR A 135 45.18 23.52 -46.49
C TYR A 135 46.46 23.14 -45.77
N THR A 136 46.99 21.93 -46.05
CA THR A 136 48.11 21.32 -45.31
C THR A 136 49.49 21.74 -45.82
N ALA A 137 49.62 22.22 -47.06
CA ALA A 137 50.93 22.56 -47.64
C ALA A 137 51.63 23.74 -46.96
N SER A 138 50.88 24.64 -46.31
CA SER A 138 51.44 25.80 -45.57
C SER A 138 51.79 25.53 -44.10
N LEU A 139 51.50 24.31 -43.59
CA LEU A 139 51.71 23.94 -42.20
C LEU A 139 53.07 23.36 -41.95
N SER A 140 53.71 23.68 -40.79
CA SER A 140 54.93 22.99 -40.34
C SER A 140 54.57 21.48 -40.08
N GLU A 141 55.63 20.61 -40.14
CA GLU A 141 55.40 19.17 -39.91
C GLU A 141 54.72 18.87 -38.55
N LYS A 142 55.15 19.61 -37.51
CA LYS A 142 54.47 19.48 -36.19
C LYS A 142 53.00 19.87 -36.23
N ALA A 143 52.65 20.95 -36.92
CA ALA A 143 51.27 21.39 -37.06
C ALA A 143 50.40 20.43 -37.91
N LYS A 144 51.02 19.74 -38.91
CA LYS A 144 50.35 18.67 -39.65
C LYS A 144 50.02 17.47 -38.76
N VAL A 145 50.95 17.06 -37.89
CA VAL A 145 50.73 15.99 -36.92
C VAL A 145 49.62 16.39 -35.94
N ASP A 146 49.69 17.59 -35.36
CA ASP A 146 48.67 18.08 -34.41
C ASP A 146 47.27 18.16 -35.07
N ARG A 147 47.17 18.66 -36.31
CA ARG A 147 45.92 18.66 -37.08
C ARG A 147 45.35 17.25 -37.29
N ASN A 148 46.18 16.27 -37.67
CA ASN A 148 45.73 14.91 -37.90
C ASN A 148 45.29 14.24 -36.60
N VAL A 149 45.98 14.51 -35.49
CA VAL A 149 45.57 14.04 -34.17
C VAL A 149 44.23 14.67 -33.76
N CYS A 150 44.06 16.00 -33.94
CA CYS A 150 42.80 16.68 -33.66
C CYS A 150 41.63 16.09 -34.49
N LEU A 151 41.87 15.84 -35.78
CA LEU A 151 40.85 15.25 -36.66
C LEU A 151 40.46 13.84 -36.17
N THR A 152 41.44 13.01 -35.83
CA THR A 152 41.17 11.64 -35.33
C THR A 152 40.41 11.69 -33.99
N LEU A 153 40.80 12.58 -33.07
CA LEU A 153 40.11 12.76 -31.80
C LEU A 153 38.68 13.28 -31.99
N ALA A 154 38.48 14.26 -32.87
CA ALA A 154 37.15 14.80 -33.15
C ALA A 154 36.23 13.74 -33.75
N ILE A 155 36.71 12.92 -34.67
CA ILE A 155 35.96 11.79 -35.26
C ILE A 155 35.63 10.76 -34.18
N TYR A 156 36.58 10.43 -33.29
CA TYR A 156 36.35 9.50 -32.18
C TYR A 156 35.25 10.02 -31.22
N ILE A 157 35.41 11.27 -30.78
CA ILE A 157 34.46 11.91 -29.86
C ILE A 157 33.05 11.94 -30.48
N ARG A 158 32.96 12.40 -31.72
CA ARG A 158 31.68 12.44 -32.47
C ARG A 158 31.04 11.05 -32.56
N ARG A 159 31.83 10.03 -32.87
CA ARG A 159 31.35 8.64 -32.94
C ARG A 159 30.83 8.16 -31.59
N THR A 160 31.58 8.35 -30.53
CA THR A 160 31.18 7.96 -29.15
C THR A 160 29.93 8.70 -28.71
N LEU A 161 29.81 10.02 -28.97
CA LEU A 161 28.60 10.78 -28.70
C LEU A 161 27.37 10.23 -29.46
N ASN A 162 27.56 9.89 -30.75
CA ASN A 162 26.49 9.34 -31.57
C ASN A 162 26.05 7.95 -31.10
N GLU A 163 26.99 7.10 -30.71
CA GLU A 163 26.69 5.77 -30.14
C GLU A 163 25.89 5.92 -28.82
N ASN A 164 26.36 6.77 -27.93
CA ASN A 164 25.70 7.06 -26.66
C ASN A 164 24.31 7.68 -26.88
N ARG A 165 24.18 8.62 -27.82
CA ARG A 165 22.88 9.21 -28.19
C ARG A 165 21.90 8.15 -28.68
N THR A 166 22.37 7.26 -29.57
CA THR A 166 21.54 6.20 -30.14
C THR A 166 21.06 5.24 -29.07
N GLN A 167 21.93 4.85 -28.14
CA GLN A 167 21.55 4.00 -27.00
C GLN A 167 20.51 4.70 -26.11
N ASN A 168 20.74 5.95 -25.73
CA ASN A 168 19.79 6.70 -24.91
C ASN A 168 18.45 6.90 -25.61
N GLN A 169 18.47 7.12 -26.93
CA GLN A 169 17.23 7.19 -27.73
C GLN A 169 16.47 5.86 -27.74
N GLN A 170 17.16 4.72 -27.80
CA GLN A 170 16.54 3.41 -27.67
C GLN A 170 15.88 3.24 -26.29
N TYR A 171 16.53 3.67 -25.21
CA TYR A 171 15.96 3.65 -23.88
C TYR A 171 14.70 4.51 -23.78
N ILE A 172 14.72 5.71 -24.35
CA ILE A 172 13.56 6.60 -24.40
C ILE A 172 12.41 5.93 -25.18
N ASN A 173 12.70 5.28 -26.30
CA ASN A 173 11.68 4.58 -27.11
C ASN A 173 11.05 3.41 -26.35
N ILE A 174 11.86 2.58 -25.69
CA ILE A 174 11.38 1.47 -24.86
C ILE A 174 10.56 2.02 -23.69
N TYR A 175 11.02 3.10 -23.08
CA TYR A 175 10.28 3.76 -22.01
C TYR A 175 8.92 4.26 -22.48
N ASN A 176 8.87 5.02 -23.57
CA ASN A 176 7.61 5.56 -24.10
C ASN A 176 6.63 4.40 -24.48
N LEU A 177 7.15 3.32 -25.05
CA LEU A 177 6.35 2.12 -25.36
C LEU A 177 5.79 1.48 -24.08
N THR A 178 6.62 1.39 -23.04
CA THR A 178 6.22 0.84 -21.73
C THR A 178 5.18 1.73 -21.06
N GLU A 179 5.40 3.05 -21.05
CA GLU A 179 4.44 4.03 -20.53
C GLU A 179 3.09 3.93 -21.23
N GLN A 180 3.09 3.85 -22.56
CA GLN A 180 1.86 3.72 -23.34
C GLN A 180 1.11 2.41 -23.04
N ARG A 181 1.84 1.30 -22.90
CA ARG A 181 1.25 0.00 -22.52
C ARG A 181 0.65 0.05 -21.11
N LEU A 182 1.38 0.60 -20.14
CA LEU A 182 0.90 0.76 -18.78
C LEU A 182 -0.32 1.67 -18.71
N LYS A 183 -0.33 2.77 -19.48
CA LYS A 183 -1.49 3.66 -19.59
C LYS A 183 -2.70 2.92 -20.14
N ASN A 184 -2.55 2.22 -21.27
CA ASN A 184 -3.65 1.47 -21.87
C ASN A 184 -4.19 0.39 -20.91
N LEU A 185 -3.29 -0.29 -20.18
CA LEU A 185 -3.67 -1.28 -19.20
C LEU A 185 -4.41 -0.66 -18.00
N ASN A 186 -3.95 0.49 -17.53
CA ASN A 186 -4.61 1.25 -16.46
C ASN A 186 -6.00 1.75 -16.90
N ASP A 187 -6.13 2.28 -18.12
CA ASP A 187 -7.42 2.73 -18.66
C ASP A 187 -8.41 1.57 -18.82
N TYR A 188 -7.94 0.41 -19.26
CA TYR A 188 -8.74 -0.82 -19.28
C TYR A 188 -9.11 -1.29 -17.89
N ALA A 189 -8.14 -1.31 -16.96
CA ALA A 189 -8.35 -1.68 -15.57
C ALA A 189 -9.41 -0.78 -14.92
N SER A 190 -9.34 0.53 -15.14
CA SER A 190 -10.31 1.49 -14.61
C SER A 190 -11.73 1.23 -15.10
N LYS A 191 -11.91 0.89 -16.38
CA LYS A 191 -13.22 0.49 -16.93
C LYS A 191 -13.71 -0.81 -16.30
N ARG A 192 -12.84 -1.81 -16.21
CA ARG A 192 -13.17 -3.11 -15.62
C ARG A 192 -13.52 -2.99 -14.15
N TYR A 193 -12.89 -2.06 -13.47
CA TYR A 193 -13.15 -1.72 -12.08
C TYR A 193 -14.57 -1.18 -11.87
N LEU A 194 -15.02 -0.25 -12.73
CA LEU A 194 -16.39 0.26 -12.71
C LEU A 194 -17.41 -0.84 -12.98
N GLU A 195 -17.10 -1.78 -13.88
CA GLU A 195 -17.96 -2.95 -14.11
C GLU A 195 -18.07 -3.83 -12.86
N ILE A 196 -16.96 -4.07 -12.16
CA ILE A 196 -16.95 -4.81 -10.88
C ILE A 196 -17.80 -4.08 -9.84
N GLN A 197 -17.62 -2.76 -9.67
CA GLN A 197 -18.43 -1.95 -8.75
C GLN A 197 -19.93 -2.07 -9.04
N ASN A 198 -20.30 -1.90 -10.30
CA ASN A 198 -21.71 -2.02 -10.70
C ASN A 198 -22.21 -3.45 -10.46
N SER A 199 -21.39 -4.47 -10.69
CA SER A 199 -21.78 -5.86 -10.49
C SER A 199 -22.03 -6.21 -9.01
N ILE A 200 -21.36 -5.56 -8.07
CA ILE A 200 -21.59 -5.76 -6.63
C ILE A 200 -23.04 -5.41 -6.26
N PHE A 201 -23.59 -4.35 -6.87
CA PHE A 201 -24.92 -3.84 -6.57
C PHE A 201 -26.02 -4.35 -7.51
N THR A 202 -25.68 -4.71 -8.76
CA THR A 202 -26.66 -5.03 -9.80
C THR A 202 -26.73 -6.51 -10.20
N ASN A 203 -25.63 -7.27 -10.04
CA ASN A 203 -25.59 -8.67 -10.42
C ASN A 203 -25.89 -9.58 -9.21
N SER A 204 -27.10 -10.13 -9.16
CA SER A 204 -27.36 -11.29 -8.30
C SER A 204 -26.69 -12.53 -8.92
N GLY A 205 -25.84 -13.20 -8.14
CA GLY A 205 -25.38 -14.55 -8.45
C GLY A 205 -26.54 -15.56 -8.38
N THR A 206 -26.19 -16.84 -8.43
CA THR A 206 -27.17 -17.93 -8.25
C THR A 206 -27.79 -17.84 -6.86
N ASN A 207 -29.12 -17.83 -6.79
CA ASN A 207 -29.85 -17.80 -5.53
C ASN A 207 -29.63 -19.14 -4.77
N VAL A 208 -29.49 -19.08 -3.43
CA VAL A 208 -29.27 -20.26 -2.59
C VAL A 208 -30.32 -21.35 -2.81
N VAL A 209 -31.58 -20.97 -3.08
CA VAL A 209 -32.64 -21.93 -3.39
C VAL A 209 -32.34 -22.72 -4.66
N THR A 210 -31.75 -22.08 -5.67
CA THR A 210 -31.35 -22.73 -6.93
C THR A 210 -30.12 -23.63 -6.69
N ILE A 211 -29.18 -23.16 -5.90
CA ILE A 211 -27.99 -23.95 -5.47
C ILE A 211 -28.41 -25.21 -4.72
N LEU A 212 -29.37 -25.09 -3.78
CA LEU A 212 -29.87 -26.24 -3.01
C LEU A 212 -30.62 -27.25 -3.88
N LYS A 213 -31.33 -26.80 -4.93
CA LYS A 213 -32.02 -27.71 -5.88
C LYS A 213 -31.05 -28.52 -6.73
N ASN A 214 -29.89 -27.95 -7.05
CA ASN A 214 -28.85 -28.55 -7.92
C ASN A 214 -27.54 -28.79 -7.17
N LEU A 215 -27.60 -29.05 -5.87
CA LEU A 215 -26.43 -29.06 -4.98
C LEU A 215 -25.30 -29.96 -5.49
N ASP A 216 -25.63 -31.13 -6.02
CA ASP A 216 -24.64 -32.11 -6.48
C ASP A 216 -23.89 -31.60 -7.74
N GLY A 217 -24.61 -30.93 -8.65
CA GLY A 217 -24.01 -30.29 -9.84
C GLY A 217 -23.12 -29.10 -9.48
N GLU A 218 -23.63 -28.20 -8.66
CA GLU A 218 -22.92 -26.98 -8.23
C GLU A 218 -21.67 -27.30 -7.39
N VAL A 219 -21.76 -28.27 -6.48
CA VAL A 219 -20.59 -28.71 -5.70
C VAL A 219 -19.53 -29.36 -6.58
N ARG A 220 -19.94 -30.16 -7.58
CA ARG A 220 -19.02 -30.80 -8.51
C ARG A 220 -18.32 -29.78 -9.42
N GLU A 221 -19.08 -28.82 -9.96
CA GLU A 221 -18.53 -27.73 -10.76
C GLU A 221 -17.57 -26.86 -9.93
N THR A 222 -17.98 -26.51 -8.71
CA THR A 222 -17.15 -25.73 -7.77
C THR A 222 -15.86 -26.48 -7.42
N ALA A 223 -15.94 -27.80 -7.16
CA ALA A 223 -14.78 -28.61 -6.88
C ALA A 223 -13.80 -28.66 -8.07
N GLN A 224 -14.31 -28.72 -9.31
CA GLN A 224 -13.47 -28.66 -10.50
C GLN A 224 -12.80 -27.29 -10.66
N VAL A 225 -13.56 -26.20 -10.51
CA VAL A 225 -13.03 -24.82 -10.58
C VAL A 225 -11.96 -24.58 -9.52
N VAL A 226 -12.17 -25.04 -8.29
CA VAL A 226 -11.21 -24.94 -7.20
C VAL A 226 -9.97 -25.78 -7.47
N ALA A 227 -10.15 -27.02 -7.94
CA ALA A 227 -9.05 -27.91 -8.27
C ALA A 227 -8.18 -27.35 -9.42
N GLU A 228 -8.80 -26.80 -10.47
CA GLU A 228 -8.07 -26.15 -11.57
C GLU A 228 -7.34 -24.88 -11.11
N LYS A 229 -8.01 -24.03 -10.35
CA LYS A 229 -7.44 -22.77 -9.87
C LYS A 229 -6.22 -22.97 -8.98
N TYR A 230 -6.32 -23.86 -8.00
CA TYR A 230 -5.26 -24.09 -7.01
C TYR A 230 -4.32 -25.25 -7.36
N LYS A 231 -4.38 -25.80 -8.58
CA LYS A 231 -3.46 -26.81 -9.04
C LYS A 231 -2.03 -26.26 -9.10
N PRO A 232 -1.06 -26.84 -8.38
CA PRO A 232 0.31 -26.35 -8.39
C PRO A 232 0.91 -26.51 -9.80
N THR A 233 1.32 -25.39 -10.39
CA THR A 233 2.04 -25.35 -11.66
C THR A 233 3.54 -25.46 -11.45
N HIS A 234 4.26 -26.22 -12.31
CA HIS A 234 5.71 -26.40 -12.17
C HIS A 234 6.53 -25.13 -12.46
N LYS A 235 5.93 -24.10 -13.08
CA LYS A 235 6.57 -22.81 -13.37
C LYS A 235 5.80 -21.71 -12.64
N PHE A 236 6.49 -20.89 -11.87
CA PHE A 236 5.94 -19.66 -11.31
C PHE A 236 5.54 -18.72 -12.46
N LYS A 237 4.26 -18.65 -12.77
CA LYS A 237 3.74 -17.82 -13.86
C LYS A 237 3.17 -16.49 -13.41
N SER A 238 2.84 -16.35 -12.12
CA SER A 238 2.20 -15.15 -11.58
C SER A 238 2.59 -14.94 -10.11
N ASP A 239 2.43 -13.71 -9.62
CA ASP A 239 2.72 -13.33 -8.24
C ASP A 239 1.79 -13.98 -7.20
N TRP A 240 0.73 -14.68 -7.61
CA TRP A 240 -0.31 -15.27 -6.74
C TRP A 240 -0.55 -16.77 -6.98
N ASP A 241 0.44 -17.53 -7.39
CA ASP A 241 0.32 -18.99 -7.59
C ASP A 241 -0.09 -19.70 -6.28
N SER A 242 -0.75 -20.85 -6.39
CA SER A 242 -1.21 -21.68 -5.26
C SER A 242 -0.11 -21.98 -4.24
N ARG A 243 1.14 -22.09 -4.69
CA ARG A 243 2.32 -22.28 -3.83
C ARG A 243 2.58 -21.05 -2.96
N ILE A 244 2.39 -19.85 -3.50
CA ILE A 244 2.58 -18.58 -2.77
C ILE A 244 1.48 -18.42 -1.73
N ILE A 245 0.23 -18.77 -2.07
CA ILE A 245 -0.89 -18.80 -1.13
C ILE A 245 -0.63 -19.78 0.00
N LEU A 246 -0.18 -21.01 -0.32
CA LEU A 246 0.15 -22.00 0.69
C LEU A 246 1.30 -21.53 1.59
N MET A 247 2.35 -20.94 1.00
CA MET A 247 3.47 -20.37 1.75
C MET A 247 2.99 -19.24 2.67
N LEU A 248 2.11 -18.37 2.17
CA LEU A 248 1.53 -17.29 2.97
C LEU A 248 0.73 -17.84 4.15
N LEU A 249 -0.13 -18.85 3.94
CA LEU A 249 -0.87 -19.50 5.02
C LEU A 249 0.07 -20.12 6.06
N ALA A 250 1.13 -20.80 5.60
CA ALA A 250 2.16 -21.35 6.50
C ALA A 250 2.87 -20.25 7.31
N ILE A 251 3.20 -19.12 6.69
CA ILE A 251 3.79 -17.94 7.34
C ILE A 251 2.84 -17.37 8.40
N ILE A 252 1.55 -17.23 8.08
CA ILE A 252 0.53 -16.71 9.01
C ILE A 252 0.43 -17.60 10.24
N VAL A 253 0.32 -18.91 10.04
CA VAL A 253 0.23 -19.87 11.14
C VAL A 253 1.52 -19.86 11.98
N PHE A 254 2.68 -19.86 11.35
CA PHE A 254 3.97 -19.85 12.03
C PHE A 254 4.17 -18.58 12.88
N TYR A 255 3.97 -17.40 12.29
CA TYR A 255 4.08 -16.14 13.04
C TYR A 255 2.96 -15.99 14.08
N GLY A 256 1.76 -16.47 13.82
CA GLY A 256 0.68 -16.50 14.80
C GLY A 256 1.03 -17.36 16.02
N LEU A 257 1.60 -18.54 15.81
CA LEU A 257 2.05 -19.41 16.89
C LEU A 257 3.23 -18.81 17.68
N ILE A 258 4.19 -18.19 16.99
CA ILE A 258 5.29 -17.45 17.65
C ILE A 258 4.74 -16.32 18.50
N ALA A 259 3.87 -15.47 17.94
CA ALA A 259 3.27 -14.36 18.66
C ALA A 259 2.48 -14.82 19.90
N ALA A 260 1.70 -15.89 19.77
CA ALA A 260 0.96 -16.51 20.88
C ALA A 260 1.91 -17.09 21.93
N GLY A 261 2.95 -17.81 21.51
CA GLY A 261 3.96 -18.41 22.40
C GLY A 261 4.73 -17.35 23.18
N VAL A 262 5.22 -16.30 22.50
CA VAL A 262 5.94 -15.19 23.13
C VAL A 262 5.04 -14.47 24.13
N SER A 263 3.81 -14.12 23.73
CA SER A 263 2.86 -13.44 24.61
C SER A 263 2.47 -14.27 25.82
N TYR A 264 2.27 -15.57 25.63
CA TYR A 264 1.98 -16.49 26.72
C TYR A 264 3.17 -16.64 27.69
N LEU A 265 4.40 -16.77 27.19
CA LEU A 265 5.61 -16.83 28.02
C LEU A 265 5.82 -15.52 28.79
N VAL A 266 5.74 -14.38 28.14
CA VAL A 266 5.98 -13.08 28.76
C VAL A 266 4.87 -12.75 29.77
N ILE A 267 3.62 -12.76 29.38
CA ILE A 267 2.51 -12.31 30.23
C ILE A 267 1.99 -13.47 31.07
N GLY A 268 1.80 -14.62 30.48
CA GLY A 268 1.26 -15.81 31.15
C GLY A 268 2.19 -16.41 32.20
N PHE A 269 3.51 -16.31 32.00
CA PHE A 269 4.49 -16.87 32.93
C PHE A 269 5.29 -15.81 33.66
N ILE A 270 6.10 -14.99 32.96
CA ILE A 270 7.03 -14.03 33.57
C ILE A 270 6.28 -12.98 34.39
N VAL A 271 5.33 -12.25 33.77
CA VAL A 271 4.56 -11.19 34.46
C VAL A 271 3.73 -11.79 35.58
N THR A 272 3.11 -12.94 35.39
CA THR A 272 2.33 -13.61 36.43
C THR A 272 3.20 -14.04 37.62
N GLN A 273 4.43 -14.51 37.40
CA GLN A 273 5.37 -14.84 38.46
C GLN A 273 5.87 -13.59 39.22
N LEU A 274 6.14 -12.49 38.48
CA LEU A 274 6.51 -11.21 39.08
C LEU A 274 5.38 -10.64 39.94
N VAL A 275 4.12 -10.77 39.48
CA VAL A 275 2.93 -10.38 40.23
C VAL A 275 2.78 -11.22 41.50
N LYS A 276 2.92 -12.54 41.42
CA LYS A 276 2.85 -13.43 42.58
C LYS A 276 3.96 -13.12 43.63
N ARG A 277 5.16 -12.75 43.16
CA ARG A 277 6.31 -12.41 44.01
C ARG A 277 6.30 -10.96 44.51
N ASN A 278 5.23 -10.19 44.31
CA ASN A 278 5.13 -8.76 44.66
C ASN A 278 6.25 -7.86 44.10
N ARG A 279 6.95 -8.29 43.05
CA ARG A 279 8.03 -7.51 42.41
C ARG A 279 7.55 -6.63 41.26
N ALA A 280 6.27 -6.69 40.90
CA ALA A 280 5.67 -5.96 39.77
C ALA A 280 4.74 -4.79 40.23
N GLY A 281 4.97 -4.20 41.38
CA GLY A 281 4.07 -3.18 41.97
C GLY A 281 3.78 -2.01 41.04
N ALA A 282 4.78 -1.44 40.38
CA ALA A 282 4.60 -0.34 39.42
C ALA A 282 3.81 -0.76 38.18
N LEU A 283 4.11 -1.92 37.64
CA LEU A 283 3.42 -2.47 36.45
C LEU A 283 1.98 -2.88 36.77
N LEU A 284 1.76 -3.48 37.94
CA LEU A 284 0.41 -3.80 38.44
C LEU A 284 -0.43 -2.54 38.66
N ARG A 285 0.14 -1.50 39.29
CA ARG A 285 -0.53 -0.21 39.50
C ARG A 285 -0.92 0.42 38.17
N TRP A 286 -0.04 0.35 37.17
CA TRP A 286 -0.34 0.85 35.83
C TRP A 286 -1.44 0.03 35.14
N LEU A 287 -1.35 -1.30 35.14
CA LEU A 287 -2.34 -2.20 34.51
C LEU A 287 -3.69 -2.21 35.25
N SER A 288 -3.72 -1.95 36.55
CA SER A 288 -4.94 -1.95 37.37
C SER A 288 -5.62 -0.58 37.49
N GLY A 289 -5.14 0.44 36.75
CA GLY A 289 -5.70 1.79 36.83
C GLY A 289 -5.51 2.46 38.19
N GLY A 290 -4.43 2.14 38.92
CA GLY A 290 -4.09 2.75 40.21
C GLY A 290 -4.51 1.95 41.44
N LYS A 291 -5.08 0.76 41.28
CA LYS A 291 -5.39 -0.16 42.40
C LYS A 291 -4.11 -0.75 42.98
N GLU A 292 -4.12 -1.04 44.27
CA GLU A 292 -2.93 -1.54 45.00
C GLU A 292 -3.23 -2.88 45.70
N GLY A 293 -2.20 -3.65 46.02
CA GLY A 293 -2.29 -4.86 46.83
C GLY A 293 -3.05 -6.02 46.19
N GLU A 294 -3.90 -6.67 46.97
CA GLU A 294 -4.66 -7.85 46.56
C GLU A 294 -5.75 -7.55 45.49
N GLU A 295 -6.32 -6.34 45.50
CA GLU A 295 -7.28 -5.91 44.49
C GLU A 295 -6.64 -5.82 43.09
N ALA A 296 -5.42 -5.31 43.02
CA ALA A 296 -4.68 -5.24 41.76
C ALA A 296 -4.34 -6.63 41.21
N LYS A 297 -4.03 -7.58 42.10
CA LYS A 297 -3.78 -8.99 41.70
C LYS A 297 -5.04 -9.67 41.19
N ALA A 298 -6.17 -9.48 41.85
CA ALA A 298 -7.46 -10.03 41.44
C ALA A 298 -7.89 -9.45 40.08
N TYR A 299 -7.72 -8.15 39.88
CA TYR A 299 -7.98 -7.44 38.64
C TYR A 299 -7.11 -7.97 37.47
N PHE A 300 -5.81 -8.13 37.69
CA PHE A 300 -4.91 -8.69 36.69
C PHE A 300 -5.29 -10.15 36.35
N LYS A 301 -5.61 -10.98 37.35
CA LYS A 301 -6.01 -12.37 37.15
C LYS A 301 -7.27 -12.48 36.27
N ALA A 302 -8.24 -11.60 36.49
CA ALA A 302 -9.49 -11.57 35.72
C ALA A 302 -9.26 -11.15 34.25
N LYS A 303 -8.40 -10.15 34.02
CA LYS A 303 -8.10 -9.60 32.68
C LYS A 303 -6.98 -10.36 31.92
N ARG A 304 -6.28 -11.29 32.56
CA ARG A 304 -5.08 -11.96 32.04
C ARG A 304 -5.26 -12.53 30.62
N VAL A 305 -6.36 -13.23 30.37
CA VAL A 305 -6.62 -13.86 29.07
C VAL A 305 -6.75 -12.80 27.97
N CYS A 306 -7.51 -11.72 28.24
CA CYS A 306 -7.68 -10.63 27.28
C CYS A 306 -6.35 -9.87 27.02
N ILE A 307 -5.52 -9.70 28.06
CA ILE A 307 -4.19 -9.09 27.91
C ILE A 307 -3.27 -9.98 27.04
N ILE A 308 -3.29 -11.30 27.23
CA ILE A 308 -2.50 -12.22 26.40
C ILE A 308 -2.97 -12.16 24.95
N LEU A 309 -4.29 -12.19 24.72
CA LEU A 309 -4.85 -12.09 23.37
C LEU A 309 -4.48 -10.76 22.69
N ALA A 310 -4.64 -9.63 23.40
CA ALA A 310 -4.27 -8.32 22.87
C ALA A 310 -2.78 -8.23 22.53
N ALA A 311 -1.91 -8.71 23.42
CA ALA A 311 -0.48 -8.78 23.17
C ALA A 311 -0.13 -9.66 21.97
N THR A 312 -0.79 -10.82 21.83
CA THR A 312 -0.62 -11.72 20.69
C THR A 312 -0.97 -11.03 19.38
N VAL A 313 -2.09 -10.32 19.34
CA VAL A 313 -2.54 -9.58 18.14
C VAL A 313 -1.57 -8.45 17.80
N ILE A 314 -1.08 -7.70 18.78
CA ILE A 314 -0.12 -6.61 18.57
C ILE A 314 1.23 -7.16 18.04
N VAL A 315 1.75 -8.22 18.66
CA VAL A 315 3.01 -8.86 18.22
C VAL A 315 2.85 -9.43 16.81
N PHE A 316 1.71 -10.07 16.53
CA PHE A 316 1.40 -10.58 15.19
C PHE A 316 1.32 -9.45 14.14
N ALA A 317 0.61 -8.36 14.44
CA ALA A 317 0.53 -7.20 13.57
C ALA A 317 1.91 -6.57 13.32
N ALA A 318 2.73 -6.43 14.36
CA ALA A 318 4.09 -5.90 14.23
C ALA A 318 4.98 -6.80 13.37
N THR A 319 4.93 -8.12 13.56
CA THR A 319 5.70 -9.07 12.75
C THR A 319 5.27 -9.06 11.29
N LEU A 320 3.97 -9.02 11.00
CA LEU A 320 3.46 -8.88 9.64
C LEU A 320 3.81 -7.54 9.00
N GLY A 321 3.82 -6.45 9.79
CA GLY A 321 4.27 -5.14 9.34
C GLY A 321 5.74 -5.14 8.91
N ILE A 322 6.62 -5.80 9.67
CA ILE A 322 8.03 -5.98 9.31
C ILE A 322 8.17 -6.83 8.04
N VAL A 323 7.44 -7.93 7.95
CA VAL A 323 7.42 -8.81 6.76
C VAL A 323 6.96 -8.02 5.53
N ARG A 324 5.90 -7.20 5.64
CA ARG A 324 5.39 -6.35 4.55
C ARG A 324 6.46 -5.41 3.99
N VAL A 325 7.27 -4.80 4.85
CA VAL A 325 8.35 -3.88 4.44
C VAL A 325 9.53 -4.63 3.82
N SER A 326 9.76 -5.88 4.22
CA SER A 326 10.91 -6.68 3.77
C SER A 326 10.68 -7.40 2.43
N ILE A 327 9.43 -7.52 1.97
CA ILE A 327 9.04 -8.27 0.77
C ILE A 327 8.80 -7.30 -0.39
N SER A 328 9.26 -7.68 -1.59
CA SER A 328 9.05 -6.92 -2.83
C SER A 328 7.87 -7.44 -3.68
N GLN A 329 7.23 -8.53 -3.29
CA GLN A 329 6.18 -9.18 -4.05
C GLN A 329 4.81 -8.57 -3.72
N ASN A 330 4.15 -7.96 -4.70
CA ASN A 330 2.95 -7.16 -4.51
C ASN A 330 1.77 -7.93 -3.90
N PHE A 331 1.58 -9.18 -4.31
CA PHE A 331 0.54 -10.02 -3.71
C PHE A 331 0.74 -10.23 -2.21
N LEU A 332 1.96 -10.53 -1.77
CA LEU A 332 2.27 -10.70 -0.35
C LEU A 332 2.16 -9.39 0.43
N ILE A 333 2.53 -8.26 -0.19
CA ILE A 333 2.37 -6.91 0.39
C ILE A 333 0.89 -6.63 0.65
N MET A 334 0.01 -6.90 -0.34
CA MET A 334 -1.43 -6.75 -0.21
C MET A 334 -2.00 -7.67 0.87
N ALA A 335 -1.67 -8.96 0.85
CA ALA A 335 -2.18 -9.93 1.80
C ALA A 335 -1.73 -9.63 3.24
N CYS A 336 -0.46 -9.26 3.43
CA CYS A 336 0.04 -8.80 4.74
C CYS A 336 -0.66 -7.50 5.18
N GLY A 337 -0.94 -6.57 4.26
CA GLY A 337 -1.70 -5.35 4.53
C GLY A 337 -3.08 -5.66 5.11
N LEU A 338 -3.87 -6.47 4.43
CA LEU A 338 -5.21 -6.88 4.87
C LEU A 338 -5.19 -7.59 6.25
N LEU A 339 -4.19 -8.43 6.48
CA LEU A 339 -4.03 -9.12 7.76
C LEU A 339 -3.61 -8.16 8.89
N VAL A 340 -2.78 -7.17 8.61
CA VAL A 340 -2.42 -6.11 9.58
C VAL A 340 -3.65 -5.26 9.93
N GLU A 341 -4.47 -4.90 8.95
CA GLU A 341 -5.72 -4.17 9.18
C GLU A 341 -6.70 -4.98 10.03
N TYR A 342 -6.86 -6.27 9.73
CA TYR A 342 -7.65 -7.17 10.58
C TYR A 342 -7.10 -7.28 12.00
N ALA A 343 -5.77 -7.43 12.15
CA ALA A 343 -5.14 -7.49 13.46
C ALA A 343 -5.30 -6.17 14.23
N TRP A 344 -5.24 -5.02 13.55
CA TRP A 344 -5.55 -3.72 14.14
C TRP A 344 -6.99 -3.66 14.68
N LEU A 345 -7.95 -4.10 13.88
CA LEU A 345 -9.36 -4.17 14.26
C LEU A 345 -9.56 -5.04 15.50
N MET A 346 -9.00 -6.24 15.52
CA MET A 346 -9.04 -7.12 16.69
C MET A 346 -8.36 -6.48 17.90
N GLY A 347 -7.21 -5.84 17.68
CA GLY A 347 -6.47 -5.14 18.73
C GLY A 347 -7.30 -4.02 19.36
N VAL A 348 -8.01 -3.22 18.55
CA VAL A 348 -8.89 -2.15 19.04
C VAL A 348 -10.06 -2.70 19.84
N ILE A 349 -10.72 -3.76 19.38
CA ILE A 349 -11.80 -4.41 20.14
C ILE A 349 -11.28 -4.90 21.50
N LEU A 350 -10.17 -5.65 21.51
CA LEU A 350 -9.61 -6.18 22.75
C LEU A 350 -9.11 -5.09 23.70
N LEU A 351 -8.51 -4.03 23.16
CA LEU A 351 -8.05 -2.88 23.95
C LEU A 351 -9.23 -2.10 24.55
N SER A 352 -10.28 -1.89 23.76
CA SER A 352 -11.52 -1.25 24.23
C SER A 352 -12.15 -2.05 25.37
N LEU A 353 -12.23 -3.37 25.26
CA LEU A 353 -12.71 -4.25 26.33
C LEU A 353 -11.84 -4.17 27.58
N LEU A 354 -10.52 -4.13 27.43
CA LEU A 354 -9.58 -4.03 28.54
C LEU A 354 -9.71 -2.73 29.33
N ILE A 355 -9.96 -1.61 28.65
CA ILE A 355 -10.03 -0.28 29.25
C ILE A 355 -11.41 -0.05 29.90
N ARG A 356 -12.48 -0.47 29.23
CA ARG A 356 -13.84 -0.11 29.61
C ARG A 356 -14.52 -1.09 30.57
N LEU A 357 -14.20 -2.39 30.48
CA LEU A 357 -14.88 -3.42 31.22
C LEU A 357 -14.12 -3.88 32.47
N ASP A 358 -14.87 -4.16 33.53
CA ASP A 358 -14.31 -4.79 34.73
C ASP A 358 -14.07 -6.30 34.53
N GLY A 359 -13.34 -6.92 35.48
CA GLY A 359 -12.78 -8.26 35.28
C GLY A 359 -13.78 -9.38 34.95
N GLU A 360 -15.01 -9.36 35.49
CA GLU A 360 -16.04 -10.35 35.16
C GLU A 360 -16.77 -9.97 33.85
N GLN A 361 -17.05 -8.70 33.64
CA GLN A 361 -17.69 -8.19 32.43
C GLN A 361 -16.87 -8.46 31.16
N ILE A 362 -15.55 -8.53 31.26
CA ILE A 362 -14.66 -8.83 30.12
C ILE A 362 -14.96 -10.19 29.48
N LYS A 363 -15.32 -11.21 30.28
CA LYS A 363 -15.67 -12.53 29.73
C LYS A 363 -16.95 -12.48 28.92
N HIS A 364 -17.92 -11.72 29.39
CA HIS A 364 -19.21 -11.52 28.71
C HIS A 364 -19.02 -10.65 27.44
N GLY A 365 -18.18 -9.58 27.53
CA GLY A 365 -17.80 -8.76 26.40
C GLY A 365 -17.10 -9.56 25.30
N LEU A 366 -16.08 -10.36 25.63
CA LEU A 366 -15.41 -11.22 24.66
C LEU A 366 -16.39 -12.16 23.94
N ARG A 367 -17.35 -12.77 24.66
CA ARG A 367 -18.34 -13.66 24.04
C ARG A 367 -19.25 -12.98 23.04
N ILE A 368 -19.54 -11.69 23.24
CA ILE A 368 -20.38 -10.90 22.30
C ILE A 368 -19.57 -10.50 21.06
N TYR A 369 -18.28 -10.16 21.20
CA TYR A 369 -17.48 -9.71 20.07
C TYR A 369 -16.81 -10.87 19.28
N VAL A 370 -16.69 -12.09 19.85
CA VAL A 370 -16.09 -13.24 19.16
C VAL A 370 -16.79 -13.60 17.85
N PRO A 371 -18.12 -13.64 17.72
CA PRO A 371 -18.76 -13.92 16.43
C PRO A 371 -18.41 -12.89 15.35
N ILE A 372 -18.31 -11.59 15.74
CA ILE A 372 -17.92 -10.51 14.84
C ILE A 372 -16.48 -10.70 14.38
N MET A 373 -15.58 -10.97 15.31
CA MET A 373 -14.18 -11.22 14.98
C MET A 373 -14.00 -12.45 14.08
N ALA A 374 -14.76 -13.51 14.33
CA ALA A 374 -14.67 -14.74 13.55
C ALA A 374 -15.14 -14.55 12.11
N ILE A 375 -16.30 -13.91 11.89
CA ILE A 375 -16.80 -13.69 10.53
C ILE A 375 -15.90 -12.75 9.74
N CYS A 376 -15.34 -11.72 10.39
CA CYS A 376 -14.37 -10.83 9.75
C CYS A 376 -13.11 -11.56 9.32
N PHE A 377 -12.60 -12.47 10.15
CA PHE A 377 -11.46 -13.30 9.79
C PHE A 377 -11.75 -14.16 8.56
N ILE A 378 -12.93 -14.77 8.49
CA ILE A 378 -13.35 -15.58 7.35
C ILE A 378 -13.41 -14.73 6.08
N VAL A 379 -14.03 -13.55 6.14
CA VAL A 379 -14.18 -12.64 4.99
C VAL A 379 -12.81 -12.17 4.48
N ILE A 380 -11.90 -11.78 5.38
CA ILE A 380 -10.55 -11.38 4.99
C ILE A 380 -9.75 -12.56 4.43
N THR A 381 -9.93 -13.75 4.99
CA THR A 381 -9.31 -14.97 4.46
C THR A 381 -9.79 -15.25 3.04
N PHE A 382 -11.08 -15.08 2.73
CA PHE A 382 -11.60 -15.22 1.38
C PHE A 382 -10.90 -14.27 0.39
N ARG A 383 -10.65 -13.05 0.82
CA ARG A 383 -9.93 -12.06 0.02
C ARG A 383 -8.46 -12.42 -0.17
N VAL A 384 -7.78 -12.85 0.89
CA VAL A 384 -6.35 -13.23 0.86
C VAL A 384 -6.11 -14.47 0.00
N VAL A 385 -7.01 -15.46 0.07
CA VAL A 385 -6.93 -16.70 -0.72
C VAL A 385 -7.43 -16.51 -2.15
N LEU A 386 -8.00 -15.34 -2.50
CA LEU A 386 -8.61 -15.06 -3.79
C LEU A 386 -9.68 -16.10 -4.16
N ILE A 387 -10.61 -16.36 -3.24
CA ILE A 387 -11.62 -17.41 -3.41
C ILE A 387 -12.52 -17.14 -4.62
N PRO A 388 -12.87 -18.15 -5.46
CA PRO A 388 -13.82 -17.97 -6.56
C PRO A 388 -15.22 -17.58 -6.05
N ASN A 389 -15.92 -16.74 -6.80
CA ASN A 389 -17.27 -16.27 -6.41
C ASN A 389 -18.26 -17.42 -6.24
N ILE A 390 -18.16 -18.46 -7.06
CA ILE A 390 -19.05 -19.63 -6.99
C ILE A 390 -18.91 -20.34 -5.64
N LEU A 391 -17.69 -20.49 -5.12
CA LEU A 391 -17.45 -21.06 -3.80
C LEU A 391 -17.93 -20.12 -2.68
N THR A 392 -17.71 -18.81 -2.85
CA THR A 392 -18.22 -17.80 -1.92
C THR A 392 -19.75 -17.83 -1.83
N SER A 393 -20.43 -17.96 -2.97
CA SER A 393 -21.90 -18.03 -3.03
C SER A 393 -22.47 -19.27 -2.34
N ILE A 394 -21.72 -20.36 -2.30
CA ILE A 394 -22.13 -21.58 -1.58
C ILE A 394 -21.84 -21.46 -0.08
N LEU A 395 -20.62 -21.04 0.29
CA LEU A 395 -20.17 -21.07 1.68
C LEU A 395 -20.72 -19.93 2.54
N LEU A 396 -20.77 -18.72 1.97
CA LEU A 396 -21.05 -17.50 2.74
C LEU A 396 -22.45 -17.49 3.38
N PRO A 397 -23.55 -17.90 2.70
CA PRO A 397 -24.88 -17.90 3.31
C PRO A 397 -24.94 -18.78 4.57
N PHE A 398 -24.38 -19.97 4.54
CA PHE A 398 -24.38 -20.88 5.70
C PHE A 398 -23.52 -20.34 6.85
N LEU A 399 -22.36 -19.73 6.52
CA LEU A 399 -21.50 -19.11 7.52
C LEU A 399 -22.17 -17.90 8.18
N LEU A 400 -22.89 -17.09 7.39
CA LEU A 400 -23.64 -15.93 7.89
C LEU A 400 -24.83 -16.34 8.75
N LEU A 401 -25.59 -17.34 8.31
CA LEU A 401 -26.70 -17.88 9.10
C LEU A 401 -26.20 -18.39 10.46
N PHE A 402 -25.10 -19.18 10.45
CA PHE A 402 -24.48 -19.65 11.70
C PHE A 402 -24.03 -18.48 12.58
N SER A 403 -23.35 -17.48 11.99
CA SER A 403 -22.85 -16.31 12.72
C SER A 403 -23.99 -15.44 13.27
N THR A 404 -25.08 -15.29 12.54
CA THR A 404 -26.30 -14.57 12.97
C THR A 404 -26.93 -15.24 14.19
N VAL A 405 -27.11 -16.57 14.12
CA VAL A 405 -27.64 -17.35 15.26
C VAL A 405 -26.68 -17.28 16.45
N TRP A 406 -25.39 -17.41 16.21
CA TRP A 406 -24.38 -17.32 17.27
C TRP A 406 -24.38 -15.95 17.93
N GLN A 407 -24.43 -14.86 17.15
CA GLN A 407 -24.52 -13.50 17.67
C GLN A 407 -25.78 -13.29 18.52
N TRP A 408 -26.93 -13.76 18.05
CA TRP A 408 -28.19 -13.68 18.78
C TRP A 408 -28.14 -14.42 20.14
N VAL A 409 -27.61 -15.64 20.16
CA VAL A 409 -27.42 -16.42 21.39
C VAL A 409 -26.43 -15.71 22.33
N ALA A 410 -25.32 -15.18 21.80
CA ALA A 410 -24.32 -14.45 22.56
C ALA A 410 -24.91 -13.22 23.25
N ILE A 411 -25.72 -12.43 22.53
CA ILE A 411 -26.42 -11.26 23.09
C ILE A 411 -27.39 -11.68 24.19
N ARG A 412 -28.28 -12.67 23.93
CA ARG A 412 -29.28 -13.11 24.90
C ARG A 412 -28.66 -13.59 26.22
N ARG A 413 -27.52 -14.29 26.16
CA ARG A 413 -26.85 -14.84 27.33
C ARG A 413 -26.03 -13.84 28.14
N ASN A 414 -25.56 -12.76 27.51
CA ASN A 414 -24.56 -11.88 28.12
C ASN A 414 -25.01 -10.41 28.29
N LYS A 415 -26.22 -10.03 27.82
CA LYS A 415 -26.70 -8.63 27.84
C LYS A 415 -26.86 -8.01 29.24
N GLY A 416 -27.10 -8.83 30.28
CA GLY A 416 -27.35 -8.33 31.64
C GLY A 416 -26.15 -7.74 32.35
N ASP A 417 -24.93 -8.18 31.95
CA ASP A 417 -23.70 -7.87 32.66
C ASP A 417 -22.85 -6.79 31.98
N LEU A 418 -23.33 -6.25 30.84
CA LEU A 418 -22.56 -5.34 29.99
C LEU A 418 -23.14 -3.91 29.97
N PRO A 419 -22.29 -2.90 29.70
CA PRO A 419 -22.76 -1.55 29.45
C PRO A 419 -23.76 -1.51 28.27
N SER A 420 -24.76 -0.63 28.36
CA SER A 420 -25.80 -0.48 27.33
C SER A 420 -25.23 -0.14 25.94
N SER A 421 -24.09 0.56 25.87
CA SER A 421 -23.39 0.86 24.62
C SER A 421 -22.91 -0.40 23.88
N ASP A 422 -22.28 -1.34 24.61
CA ASP A 422 -21.78 -2.59 24.02
C ASP A 422 -22.93 -3.51 23.59
N VAL A 423 -24.01 -3.54 24.36
CA VAL A 423 -25.24 -4.26 23.98
C VAL A 423 -25.87 -3.65 22.73
N PHE A 424 -25.89 -2.32 22.62
CA PHE A 424 -26.37 -1.61 21.42
C PHE A 424 -25.52 -1.97 20.19
N TYR A 425 -24.19 -1.90 20.28
CA TYR A 425 -23.29 -2.28 19.17
C TYR A 425 -23.46 -3.75 18.76
N ALA A 426 -23.68 -4.61 19.72
CA ALA A 426 -23.95 -6.02 19.46
C ALA A 426 -25.28 -6.23 18.70
N TRP A 427 -26.32 -5.49 19.04
CA TRP A 427 -27.61 -5.53 18.32
C TRP A 427 -27.50 -4.96 16.91
N VAL A 428 -26.77 -3.87 16.71
CA VAL A 428 -26.50 -3.34 15.36
C VAL A 428 -25.71 -4.36 14.54
N SER A 429 -24.70 -5.00 15.13
CA SER A 429 -23.95 -6.08 14.48
C SER A 429 -24.86 -7.26 14.08
N PHE A 430 -25.79 -7.64 14.93
CA PHE A 430 -26.78 -8.66 14.61
C PHE A 430 -27.66 -8.25 13.42
N LEU A 431 -28.13 -7.00 13.38
CA LEU A 431 -28.92 -6.49 12.25
C LEU A 431 -28.12 -6.48 10.95
N VAL A 432 -26.86 -6.10 10.99
CA VAL A 432 -25.98 -6.13 9.81
C VAL A 432 -25.73 -7.57 9.36
N PHE A 433 -25.52 -8.52 10.28
CA PHE A 433 -25.39 -9.94 9.93
C PHE A 433 -26.67 -10.46 9.28
N LEU A 434 -27.82 -10.12 9.83
CA LEU A 434 -29.12 -10.51 9.26
C LEU A 434 -29.34 -9.92 7.86
N ALA A 435 -29.01 -8.63 7.67
CA ALA A 435 -29.12 -7.99 6.36
C ALA A 435 -28.17 -8.60 5.34
N SER A 436 -26.92 -8.88 5.75
CA SER A 436 -25.91 -9.55 4.92
C SER A 436 -26.33 -10.99 4.58
N ASP A 437 -26.91 -11.71 5.54
CA ASP A 437 -27.43 -13.06 5.32
C ASP A 437 -28.57 -13.07 4.29
N VAL A 438 -29.54 -12.18 4.43
CA VAL A 438 -30.63 -12.01 3.46
C VAL A 438 -30.08 -11.65 2.07
N ALA A 439 -29.13 -10.70 1.98
CA ALA A 439 -28.51 -10.34 0.72
C ALA A 439 -27.80 -11.54 0.08
N SER A 440 -27.06 -12.32 0.87
CA SER A 440 -26.35 -13.51 0.41
C SER A 440 -27.31 -14.63 -0.03
N LEU A 441 -28.43 -14.85 0.68
CA LEU A 441 -29.47 -15.82 0.32
C LEU A 441 -30.15 -15.49 -1.02
N ILE A 442 -30.34 -14.20 -1.32
CA ILE A 442 -30.91 -13.74 -2.59
C ILE A 442 -29.89 -13.89 -3.75
N GLY A 443 -28.59 -14.01 -3.44
CA GLY A 443 -27.52 -14.14 -4.42
C GLY A 443 -26.56 -12.94 -4.50
N TYR A 444 -26.78 -11.87 -3.72
CA TYR A 444 -25.88 -10.71 -3.64
C TYR A 444 -24.74 -10.96 -2.65
N THR A 445 -23.95 -11.99 -2.89
CA THR A 445 -22.90 -12.44 -1.97
C THR A 445 -21.77 -11.41 -1.81
N LEU A 446 -21.42 -10.69 -2.89
CA LEU A 446 -20.39 -9.64 -2.83
C LEU A 446 -20.88 -8.43 -2.02
N LEU A 447 -22.16 -8.04 -2.16
CA LEU A 447 -22.75 -6.99 -1.35
C LEU A 447 -22.78 -7.38 0.13
N ALA A 448 -23.09 -8.63 0.43
CA ALA A 448 -23.06 -9.15 1.81
C ALA A 448 -21.67 -9.04 2.43
N VAL A 449 -20.63 -9.39 1.67
CA VAL A 449 -19.22 -9.23 2.08
C VAL A 449 -18.89 -7.76 2.34
N GLU A 450 -19.28 -6.85 1.43
CA GLU A 450 -19.02 -5.42 1.56
C GLU A 450 -19.69 -4.81 2.79
N MET A 451 -20.96 -5.18 3.05
CA MET A 451 -21.67 -4.74 4.24
C MET A 451 -20.99 -5.17 5.54
N LEU A 452 -20.47 -6.40 5.59
CA LEU A 452 -19.71 -6.91 6.74
C LEU A 452 -18.41 -6.15 6.95
N ILE A 453 -17.66 -5.91 5.89
CA ILE A 453 -16.40 -5.17 5.95
C ILE A 453 -16.67 -3.73 6.42
N TRP A 454 -17.62 -3.05 5.79
CA TRP A 454 -18.00 -1.70 6.19
C TRP A 454 -18.39 -1.63 7.67
N TRP A 455 -19.26 -2.53 8.12
CA TRP A 455 -19.68 -2.54 9.53
C TRP A 455 -18.51 -2.78 10.48
N THR A 456 -17.60 -3.67 10.11
CA THR A 456 -16.43 -3.99 10.93
C THR A 456 -15.50 -2.79 11.06
N MET A 457 -15.26 -2.06 9.97
CA MET A 457 -14.47 -0.82 9.98
C MET A 457 -15.17 0.28 10.78
N GLN A 458 -16.50 0.44 10.61
CA GLN A 458 -17.30 1.37 11.38
C GLN A 458 -17.25 1.07 12.89
N LEU A 459 -17.39 -0.20 13.26
CA LEU A 459 -17.32 -0.65 14.65
C LEU A 459 -15.93 -0.32 15.25
N THR A 460 -14.86 -0.55 14.51
CA THR A 460 -13.49 -0.21 14.94
C THR A 460 -13.35 1.29 15.20
N CYS A 461 -13.84 2.12 14.29
CA CYS A 461 -13.83 3.57 14.45
C CYS A 461 -14.61 4.00 15.71
N ILE A 462 -15.81 3.49 15.89
CA ILE A 462 -16.66 3.81 17.05
C ILE A 462 -15.98 3.36 18.35
N LEU A 463 -15.46 2.14 18.40
CA LEU A 463 -14.76 1.63 19.59
C LEU A 463 -13.49 2.42 19.91
N THR A 464 -12.76 2.90 18.89
CA THR A 464 -11.59 3.77 19.08
C THR A 464 -12.01 5.10 19.71
N ILE A 465 -13.09 5.71 19.21
CA ILE A 465 -13.62 6.98 19.72
C ILE A 465 -14.12 6.83 21.17
N THR A 466 -14.88 5.77 21.44
CA THR A 466 -15.39 5.50 22.80
C THR A 466 -14.26 5.19 23.76
N CYS A 467 -13.25 4.43 23.34
CA CYS A 467 -12.07 4.14 24.14
C CYS A 467 -11.31 5.42 24.49
N PHE A 468 -11.13 6.33 23.51
CA PHE A 468 -10.49 7.62 23.74
C PHE A 468 -11.30 8.52 24.68
N ALA A 469 -12.63 8.58 24.50
CA ALA A 469 -13.50 9.35 25.38
C ALA A 469 -13.47 8.84 26.83
N ASP A 470 -13.49 7.51 27.02
CA ASP A 470 -13.42 6.90 28.35
C ASP A 470 -12.04 7.11 29.02
N LEU A 471 -10.95 7.06 28.24
CA LEU A 471 -9.61 7.42 28.74
C LEU A 471 -9.54 8.87 29.18
N LEU A 472 -10.10 9.80 28.40
CA LEU A 472 -10.17 11.22 28.77
C LEU A 472 -10.97 11.40 30.07
N LYS A 473 -12.10 10.70 30.22
CA LYS A 473 -12.93 10.73 31.41
C LYS A 473 -12.17 10.20 32.63
N GLN A 474 -11.51 9.05 32.50
CA GLN A 474 -10.68 8.48 33.58
C GLN A 474 -9.54 9.42 33.98
N TYR A 475 -8.87 10.02 32.98
CA TYR A 475 -7.81 10.97 33.20
C TYR A 475 -8.31 12.25 33.92
N GLY A 476 -9.48 12.75 33.53
CA GLY A 476 -10.10 13.93 34.10
C GLY A 476 -10.66 13.70 35.51
N ASN A 477 -11.11 12.49 35.82
CA ASN A 477 -11.66 12.13 37.15
C ASN A 477 -10.59 11.74 38.19
N HIS A 478 -9.30 11.76 37.80
CA HIS A 478 -8.23 11.43 38.74
C HIS A 478 -8.25 12.37 39.99
N PRO A 479 -8.13 11.85 41.23
CA PRO A 479 -8.28 12.63 42.47
C PRO A 479 -7.44 13.93 42.57
N LYS A 480 -6.28 13.95 41.89
CA LYS A 480 -5.40 15.12 41.80
C LYS A 480 -5.81 16.17 40.77
N ARG A 481 -6.72 15.86 39.83
CA ARG A 481 -7.02 16.71 38.67
C ARG A 481 -8.44 17.24 38.64
N ARG A 482 -9.44 16.41 38.94
CA ARG A 482 -10.87 16.73 39.05
C ARG A 482 -11.42 17.67 37.96
N TYR A 483 -11.03 17.44 36.69
CA TYR A 483 -11.41 18.33 35.57
C TYR A 483 -12.91 18.30 35.23
N PHE A 484 -13.62 17.26 35.65
CA PHE A 484 -15.06 17.10 35.43
C PHE A 484 -15.90 17.38 36.68
N ASP A 485 -15.28 17.82 37.76
CA ASP A 485 -16.00 18.20 38.97
C ASP A 485 -16.62 19.61 38.80
N ASP A 486 -17.89 19.78 39.20
CA ASP A 486 -18.62 21.05 39.04
C ASP A 486 -18.04 22.20 39.86
N ASN A 487 -17.26 21.87 40.89
CA ASN A 487 -16.59 22.85 41.77
C ASN A 487 -15.26 23.40 41.23
N THR A 488 -14.77 22.92 40.07
CA THR A 488 -13.52 23.41 39.50
C THR A 488 -13.74 24.59 38.56
N PRO A 489 -12.87 25.63 38.59
CA PRO A 489 -13.06 26.81 37.75
C PRO A 489 -13.02 26.47 36.26
N VAL A 490 -13.97 27.02 35.50
CA VAL A 490 -14.18 26.74 34.06
C VAL A 490 -12.91 27.02 33.23
N SER A 491 -12.10 27.99 33.60
CA SER A 491 -10.83 28.33 32.96
C SER A 491 -9.83 27.16 32.91
N ARG A 492 -9.92 26.22 33.84
CA ARG A 492 -9.03 25.03 33.92
C ARG A 492 -9.62 23.80 33.29
N THR A 493 -10.94 23.76 33.09
CA THR A 493 -11.68 22.57 32.67
C THR A 493 -12.23 22.68 31.25
N TRP A 494 -12.34 23.90 30.68
CA TRP A 494 -13.00 24.15 29.39
C TRP A 494 -12.45 23.30 28.26
N PHE A 495 -11.13 23.11 28.18
CA PHE A 495 -10.48 22.34 27.12
C PHE A 495 -10.85 20.85 27.18
N PHE A 496 -10.84 20.25 28.38
CA PHE A 496 -11.22 18.85 28.55
C PHE A 496 -12.73 18.63 28.34
N ARG A 497 -13.54 19.57 28.80
CA ARG A 497 -14.99 19.54 28.55
C ARG A 497 -15.29 19.70 27.08
N PHE A 498 -14.61 20.60 26.38
CA PHE A 498 -14.72 20.77 24.93
C PHE A 498 -14.32 19.50 24.16
N LEU A 499 -13.17 18.91 24.48
CA LEU A 499 -12.71 17.66 23.91
C LEU A 499 -13.74 16.54 24.10
N TYR A 500 -14.28 16.41 25.29
CA TYR A 500 -15.25 15.36 25.60
C TYR A 500 -16.61 15.60 24.95
N THR A 501 -17.13 16.83 24.95
CA THR A 501 -18.49 17.14 24.52
C THR A 501 -18.61 17.42 23.02
N ALA A 502 -17.63 18.10 22.42
CA ALA A 502 -17.69 18.50 21.02
C ALA A 502 -16.92 17.57 20.09
N LEU A 503 -15.74 17.09 20.52
CA LEU A 503 -14.89 16.29 19.65
C LEU A 503 -15.47 14.88 19.39
N ALA A 504 -16.08 14.26 20.40
CA ALA A 504 -16.62 12.90 20.25
C ALA A 504 -17.72 12.80 19.17
N PRO A 505 -18.75 13.66 19.10
CA PRO A 505 -19.75 13.61 18.03
C PRO A 505 -19.17 13.99 16.65
N ILE A 506 -18.20 14.92 16.58
CA ILE A 506 -17.52 15.26 15.33
C ILE A 506 -16.72 14.05 14.81
N LEU A 507 -15.97 13.39 15.67
CA LEU A 507 -15.25 12.17 15.31
C LEU A 507 -16.19 11.03 14.93
N ALA A 508 -17.34 10.92 15.58
CA ALA A 508 -18.34 9.90 15.24
C ALA A 508 -18.91 10.10 13.83
N THR A 509 -19.22 11.33 13.43
CA THR A 509 -19.65 11.63 12.04
C THR A 509 -18.54 11.39 11.03
N LEU A 510 -17.30 11.84 11.33
CA LEU A 510 -16.15 11.60 10.47
C LEU A 510 -15.84 10.09 10.33
N SER A 511 -16.07 9.31 11.37
CA SER A 511 -15.85 7.85 11.35
C SER A 511 -16.67 7.12 10.29
N VAL A 512 -17.87 7.60 9.96
CA VAL A 512 -18.69 7.02 8.89
C VAL A 512 -17.99 7.15 7.55
N LEU A 513 -17.43 8.33 7.24
CA LEU A 513 -16.70 8.56 6.00
C LEU A 513 -15.42 7.71 5.94
N VAL A 514 -14.67 7.66 7.03
CA VAL A 514 -13.44 6.86 7.13
C VAL A 514 -13.73 5.37 6.98
N SER A 515 -14.81 4.87 7.57
CA SER A 515 -15.18 3.45 7.46
C SER A 515 -15.61 3.06 6.06
N ILE A 516 -16.32 3.95 5.34
CA ILE A 516 -16.69 3.73 3.94
C ILE A 516 -15.45 3.68 3.06
N TYR A 517 -14.51 4.60 3.28
CA TYR A 517 -13.25 4.62 2.56
C TYR A 517 -12.44 3.32 2.76
N TRP A 518 -12.28 2.89 4.02
CA TRP A 518 -11.56 1.64 4.32
C TRP A 518 -12.27 0.39 3.79
N ALA A 519 -13.58 0.32 3.89
CA ALA A 519 -14.34 -0.78 3.31
C ALA A 519 -14.13 -0.89 1.80
N ALA A 520 -14.11 0.26 1.12
CA ALA A 520 -13.81 0.33 -0.31
C ALA A 520 -12.37 -0.14 -0.62
N ASP A 521 -11.40 0.14 0.25
CA ASP A 521 -10.00 -0.27 0.07
C ASP A 521 -9.81 -1.78 0.08
N VAL A 522 -10.60 -2.53 0.82
CA VAL A 522 -10.57 -4.00 0.82
C VAL A 522 -10.83 -4.58 -0.57
N PHE A 523 -11.65 -3.91 -1.38
CA PHE A 523 -11.86 -4.24 -2.81
C PHE A 523 -10.93 -3.45 -3.73
N ASN A 524 -9.92 -2.76 -3.19
CA ASN A 524 -9.08 -1.81 -3.91
C ASN A 524 -9.88 -0.70 -4.63
N LEU A 525 -11.01 -0.27 -4.03
CA LEU A 525 -11.91 0.75 -4.56
C LEU A 525 -11.64 2.14 -3.95
N SER A 526 -10.61 2.28 -3.11
CA SER A 526 -10.28 3.50 -2.39
C SER A 526 -10.01 4.71 -3.31
N ASP A 527 -9.35 4.49 -4.45
CA ASP A 527 -9.06 5.55 -5.41
C ASP A 527 -10.35 6.16 -6.01
N THR A 528 -11.33 5.32 -6.36
CA THR A 528 -12.65 5.76 -6.84
C THR A 528 -13.47 6.44 -5.75
N SER A 529 -13.37 5.97 -4.52
CA SER A 529 -14.00 6.61 -3.36
C SER A 529 -13.41 7.99 -3.12
N TRP A 530 -12.08 8.15 -3.24
CA TRP A 530 -11.40 9.43 -3.11
C TRP A 530 -11.79 10.42 -4.22
N GLU A 531 -11.90 9.97 -5.47
CA GLU A 531 -12.43 10.78 -6.58
C GLU A 531 -13.87 11.24 -6.34
N LEU A 532 -14.69 10.38 -5.73
CA LEU A 532 -16.09 10.67 -5.40
C LEU A 532 -16.17 11.75 -4.31
N PHE A 533 -15.29 11.71 -3.31
CA PHE A 533 -15.18 12.74 -2.27
C PHE A 533 -14.61 14.06 -2.81
N ASN A 534 -13.71 14.01 -3.81
CA ASN A 534 -13.13 15.19 -4.44
C ASN A 534 -14.00 15.79 -5.54
N ARG A 535 -15.04 15.11 -6.02
CA ARG A 535 -16.02 15.72 -6.93
C ARG A 535 -16.73 16.84 -6.22
N ARG A 536 -16.60 18.05 -6.76
CA ARG A 536 -17.33 19.22 -6.27
C ARG A 536 -18.83 18.91 -6.30
N LEU A 537 -19.43 18.76 -5.14
CA LEU A 537 -20.88 18.54 -4.98
C LEU A 537 -21.69 19.74 -5.51
N ILE A 538 -21.08 20.91 -5.61
CA ILE A 538 -21.70 22.13 -6.13
C ILE A 538 -20.78 22.69 -7.22
N ASP A 539 -21.25 22.62 -8.46
CA ASP A 539 -20.58 23.20 -9.61
C ASP A 539 -20.92 24.69 -9.64
N THR A 540 -20.07 25.50 -8.99
CA THR A 540 -20.25 26.95 -8.87
C THR A 540 -20.23 27.65 -10.22
N ASN A 541 -19.73 27.01 -11.29
CA ASN A 541 -19.71 27.57 -12.65
C ASN A 541 -21.07 27.51 -13.36
N LYS A 542 -22.11 26.92 -12.77
CA LYS A 542 -23.49 26.94 -13.31
C LYS A 542 -24.35 28.07 -12.75
N PHE A 543 -23.80 28.90 -11.86
CA PHE A 543 -24.51 30.03 -11.23
C PHE A 543 -23.94 31.40 -11.63
N THR A 544 -23.10 31.48 -12.67
CA THR A 544 -22.67 32.73 -13.29
C THR A 544 -23.29 32.90 -14.66
#